data_a87983e25200a8873406d0d3b761bc38
#
_entry.id   a87983e25200a8873406d0d3b761bc38
#
_cell.length_a   1.000
_cell.length_b   1.000
_cell.length_c   1.000
_cell.angle_alpha   90.00
_cell.angle_beta   90.00
_cell.angle_gamma   90.00
#
_symmetry.space_group_name_H-M   'P 1'
#
loop_
_entity.id
_entity.type
_entity.pdbx_description
1 polymer ?
#
loop_
_entity_poly.entity_id
_entity_poly.type
_entity_poly.pdbx_seq_one_letter_code
_entity_poly.pdbx_strand_id
1 'polypeptide(L)'
;ACRAIGAAYAEEYQPLLADTGWMHMENSGSGTDTQGLFIRQIGNIVSIQGYINTARRDGSNWGGIVAVIPNKIQPPRYSVRCSAADWNDDHKYNRGSSFTIYGGSRRIQLYERGMYNVNVELNFTYFV
;
A
#
# COMPACT_ATOMS: atom_id res chain seq x y z
N ALA A 1 -32.24 18.99 -23.09
CA ALA A 1 -31.87 17.60 -23.40
C ALA A 1 -30.48 17.25 -22.90
N CYS A 2 -29.47 18.08 -23.13
CA CYS A 2 -28.10 17.80 -22.68
C CYS A 2 -27.96 17.76 -21.17
N ARG A 3 -28.71 18.56 -20.42
CA ARG A 3 -28.68 18.54 -18.94
C ARG A 3 -29.25 17.26 -18.36
N ALA A 4 -30.31 16.72 -18.93
CA ALA A 4 -30.93 15.49 -18.48
C ALA A 4 -30.00 14.29 -18.72
N ILE A 5 -29.31 14.25 -19.85
CA ILE A 5 -28.31 13.21 -20.17
C ILE A 5 -27.14 13.29 -19.19
N GLY A 6 -26.62 14.48 -18.91
CA GLY A 6 -25.53 14.66 -17.98
C GLY A 6 -25.88 14.22 -16.56
N ALA A 7 -27.08 14.52 -16.08
CA ALA A 7 -27.55 14.10 -14.77
C ALA A 7 -27.70 12.57 -14.68
N ALA A 8 -28.23 11.91 -15.70
CA ALA A 8 -28.35 10.46 -15.76
C ALA A 8 -26.98 9.78 -15.74
N TYR A 9 -26.01 10.30 -16.47
CA TYR A 9 -24.63 9.79 -16.43
C TYR A 9 -24.00 9.94 -15.04
N ALA A 10 -24.19 11.06 -14.38
CA ALA A 10 -23.64 11.29 -13.04
C ALA A 10 -24.21 10.28 -12.04
N GLU A 11 -25.50 9.98 -12.10
CA GLU A 11 -26.13 8.99 -11.22
C GLU A 11 -25.65 7.56 -11.50
N GLU A 12 -25.46 7.19 -12.77
CA GLU A 12 -24.93 5.87 -13.13
C GLU A 12 -23.48 5.69 -12.76
N TYR A 13 -22.67 6.71 -12.90
CA TYR A 13 -21.23 6.62 -12.59
C TYR A 13 -20.91 6.70 -11.11
N GLN A 14 -21.75 7.30 -10.29
CA GLN A 14 -21.48 7.38 -8.85
C GLN A 14 -21.25 6.03 -8.19
N PRO A 15 -22.01 4.95 -8.44
CA PRO A 15 -21.70 3.63 -7.89
C PRO A 15 -20.37 3.05 -8.39
N LEU A 16 -19.97 3.34 -9.64
CA LEU A 16 -18.71 2.87 -10.23
C LEU A 16 -17.50 3.63 -9.67
N LEU A 17 -17.72 4.84 -9.16
CA LEU A 17 -16.72 5.70 -8.55
C LEU A 17 -16.84 5.70 -7.03
N ALA A 18 -17.40 4.66 -6.46
CA ALA A 18 -17.45 4.49 -5.02
C ALA A 18 -16.04 4.66 -4.42
N ASP A 19 -15.96 5.46 -3.38
CA ASP A 19 -14.71 5.89 -2.78
C ASP A 19 -14.70 5.49 -1.30
N THR A 20 -13.72 4.71 -0.91
CA THR A 20 -13.55 4.32 0.49
C THR A 20 -13.03 5.44 1.37
N GLY A 21 -12.47 6.51 0.78
CA GLY A 21 -11.63 7.44 1.50
C GLY A 21 -10.30 6.81 1.89
N TRP A 22 -9.36 7.64 2.35
CA TRP A 22 -8.11 7.15 2.90
C TRP A 22 -8.34 6.46 4.24
N MET A 23 -7.76 5.29 4.40
CA MET A 23 -7.76 4.56 5.66
C MET A 23 -6.38 4.00 5.95
N HIS A 24 -6.09 3.73 7.22
CA HIS A 24 -4.83 3.11 7.61
C HIS A 24 -4.75 1.66 7.14
N MET A 25 -3.56 1.25 6.73
CA MET A 25 -3.25 -0.16 6.58
C MET A 25 -3.26 -0.84 7.95
N GLU A 26 -3.65 -2.10 7.97
CA GLU A 26 -3.57 -2.91 9.17
C GLU A 26 -2.14 -3.37 9.42
N ASN A 27 -1.72 -3.33 10.68
CA ASN A 27 -0.41 -3.81 11.08
C ASN A 27 -0.41 -5.35 11.14
N SER A 28 0.65 -5.95 10.65
CA SER A 28 0.83 -7.41 10.73
C SER A 28 1.34 -7.89 12.10
N GLY A 29 1.72 -6.98 12.99
CA GLY A 29 2.26 -7.31 14.30
C GLY A 29 3.73 -7.72 14.33
N SER A 30 4.44 -7.65 13.21
CA SER A 30 5.80 -8.18 13.08
C SER A 30 6.93 -7.18 13.36
N GLY A 31 6.76 -6.26 14.30
CA GLY A 31 7.79 -5.27 14.59
C GLY A 31 7.91 -4.17 13.55
N THR A 32 6.86 -3.94 12.80
CA THR A 32 6.72 -2.84 11.86
C THR A 32 5.62 -1.91 12.33
N ASP A 33 5.71 -0.65 11.95
CA ASP A 33 4.71 0.36 12.25
C ASP A 33 4.11 0.87 10.93
N THR A 34 2.80 0.71 10.79
CA THR A 34 2.04 1.10 9.61
C THR A 34 1.21 2.37 9.82
N GLN A 35 1.44 3.13 10.89
CA GLN A 35 0.67 4.35 11.15
C GLN A 35 0.81 5.41 10.06
N GLY A 36 1.93 5.41 9.35
CA GLY A 36 2.18 6.31 8.22
C GLY A 36 1.76 5.75 6.86
N LEU A 37 1.11 4.59 6.80
CA LEU A 37 0.73 3.94 5.56
C LEU A 37 -0.79 3.95 5.37
N PHE A 38 -1.23 4.49 4.24
CA PHE A 38 -2.64 4.68 3.91
C PHE A 38 -3.01 4.00 2.61
N ILE A 39 -4.27 3.64 2.50
CA ILE A 39 -4.84 2.99 1.33
C ILE A 39 -6.22 3.56 1.03
N ARG A 40 -6.56 3.64 -0.26
CA ARG A 40 -7.84 4.14 -0.74
C ARG A 40 -8.23 3.42 -2.01
N GLN A 41 -9.50 3.09 -2.13
CA GLN A 41 -10.06 2.55 -3.36
C GLN A 41 -11.10 3.51 -3.93
N ILE A 42 -10.94 3.87 -5.18
CA ILE A 42 -11.91 4.63 -5.96
C ILE A 42 -12.26 3.79 -7.19
N GLY A 43 -13.50 3.30 -7.23
CA GLY A 43 -13.91 2.38 -8.28
C GLY A 43 -13.04 1.12 -8.28
N ASN A 44 -12.35 0.86 -9.36
CA ASN A 44 -11.45 -0.29 -9.51
C ASN A 44 -9.96 0.07 -9.39
N ILE A 45 -9.66 1.24 -8.87
CA ILE A 45 -8.29 1.72 -8.66
C ILE A 45 -8.01 1.77 -7.17
N VAL A 46 -6.94 1.13 -6.75
CA VAL A 46 -6.47 1.16 -5.36
C VAL A 46 -5.13 1.87 -5.30
N SER A 47 -5.03 2.87 -4.42
CA SER A 47 -3.81 3.63 -4.20
C SER A 47 -3.28 3.37 -2.79
N ILE A 48 -1.98 3.13 -2.66
CA ILE A 48 -1.28 2.99 -1.40
C ILE A 48 -0.25 4.08 -1.32
N GLN A 49 -0.22 4.82 -0.21
CA GLN A 49 0.71 5.93 0.01
C GLN A 49 1.21 5.95 1.44
N GLY A 50 2.47 6.31 1.58
CA GLY A 50 3.09 6.53 2.86
C GLY A 50 4.32 5.68 3.10
N TYR A 51 4.55 5.31 4.33
CA TYR A 51 5.75 4.59 4.71
C TYR A 51 5.47 3.59 5.84
N ILE A 52 6.35 2.60 5.94
CA ILE A 52 6.41 1.63 7.03
C ILE A 52 7.72 1.86 7.77
N ASN A 53 7.69 1.91 9.10
CA ASN A 53 8.89 1.96 9.92
C ASN A 53 9.26 0.55 10.39
N THR A 54 10.54 0.20 10.25
CA THR A 54 11.08 -1.12 10.59
C THR A 54 12.01 -1.07 11.81
N ALA A 55 11.74 -0.20 12.76
CA ALA A 55 12.62 0.13 13.89
C ALA A 55 13.07 -1.06 14.75
N ARG A 56 12.41 -2.20 14.66
CA ARG A 56 12.69 -3.37 15.50
C ARG A 56 13.43 -4.50 14.78
N ARG A 57 14.03 -4.20 13.63
CA ARG A 57 14.78 -5.19 12.87
C ARG A 57 16.23 -5.23 13.31
N ASP A 58 16.84 -6.40 13.21
CA ASP A 58 18.20 -6.66 13.71
C ASP A 58 19.32 -6.36 12.71
N GLY A 59 19.00 -5.77 11.58
CA GLY A 59 19.99 -5.43 10.56
C GLY A 59 20.34 -6.57 9.61
N SER A 60 19.78 -7.76 9.78
CA SER A 60 19.95 -8.85 8.82
C SER A 60 19.00 -8.70 7.64
N ASN A 61 19.29 -9.42 6.54
CA ASN A 61 18.34 -9.52 5.43
C ASN A 61 17.04 -10.11 5.95
N TRP A 62 15.94 -9.46 5.59
CA TRP A 62 14.64 -9.86 6.11
C TRP A 62 13.59 -9.87 5.02
N GLY A 63 12.70 -10.82 5.11
CA GLY A 63 11.51 -10.90 4.29
C GLY A 63 10.32 -11.35 5.13
N GLY A 64 9.21 -10.68 5.00
CA GLY A 64 8.00 -11.05 5.73
C GLY A 64 6.83 -10.11 5.49
N ILE A 65 5.72 -10.43 6.12
CA ILE A 65 4.48 -9.67 6.00
C ILE A 65 4.57 -8.45 6.91
N VAL A 66 4.37 -7.27 6.37
CA VAL A 66 4.49 -6.00 7.10
C VAL A 66 3.16 -5.26 7.25
N ALA A 67 2.23 -5.48 6.37
CA ALA A 67 0.93 -4.83 6.39
C ALA A 67 -0.15 -5.73 5.79
N VAL A 68 -1.40 -5.44 6.13
CA VAL A 68 -2.57 -6.16 5.63
C VAL A 68 -3.56 -5.16 5.06
N ILE A 69 -4.05 -5.45 3.85
CA ILE A 69 -5.07 -4.64 3.18
C ILE A 69 -6.40 -4.81 3.94
N PRO A 70 -7.05 -3.71 4.36
CA PRO A 70 -8.35 -3.79 5.04
C PRO A 70 -9.43 -4.49 4.21
N ASN A 71 -10.39 -5.12 4.87
CA ASN A 71 -11.45 -5.88 4.20
C ASN A 71 -12.34 -5.05 3.27
N LYS A 72 -12.44 -3.74 3.51
CA LYS A 72 -13.22 -2.83 2.66
C LYS A 72 -12.57 -2.57 1.29
N ILE A 73 -11.29 -2.92 1.14
CA ILE A 73 -10.53 -2.69 -0.08
C ILE A 73 -10.26 -4.03 -0.74
N GLN A 74 -10.41 -4.07 -2.05
CA GLN A 74 -10.17 -5.28 -2.81
C GLN A 74 -8.67 -5.54 -2.99
N PRO A 75 -8.21 -6.78 -2.84
CA PRO A 75 -6.83 -7.13 -3.14
C PRO A 75 -6.56 -7.08 -4.65
N PRO A 76 -5.29 -6.98 -5.07
CA PRO A 76 -4.97 -6.98 -6.49
C PRO A 76 -5.35 -8.32 -7.14
N ARG A 77 -5.82 -8.27 -8.36
CA ARG A 77 -6.13 -9.48 -9.15
C ARG A 77 -4.87 -10.25 -9.50
N TYR A 78 -3.83 -9.54 -9.86
CA TYR A 78 -2.53 -10.09 -10.24
C TYR A 78 -1.46 -9.63 -9.25
N SER A 79 -0.38 -10.41 -9.14
CA SER A 79 0.72 -10.06 -8.24
C SER A 79 1.33 -8.71 -8.63
N VAL A 80 1.61 -7.89 -7.63
CA VAL A 80 2.28 -6.60 -7.75
C VAL A 80 3.64 -6.71 -7.08
N ARG A 81 4.69 -6.33 -7.82
CA ARG A 81 6.06 -6.30 -7.30
C ARG A 81 6.69 -4.96 -7.65
N CYS A 82 7.20 -4.28 -6.64
CA CYS A 82 7.81 -2.97 -6.82
C CYS A 82 9.06 -2.83 -5.97
N SER A 83 9.98 -1.99 -6.45
CA SER A 83 11.06 -1.48 -5.61
C SER A 83 10.50 -0.38 -4.71
N ALA A 84 11.01 -0.28 -3.51
CA ALA A 84 10.64 0.74 -2.56
C ALA A 84 11.90 1.51 -2.11
N ALA A 85 11.76 2.81 -1.93
CA ALA A 85 12.81 3.63 -1.35
C ALA A 85 12.86 3.39 0.15
N ASP A 86 14.04 3.15 0.67
CA ASP A 86 14.28 3.07 2.10
C ASP A 86 15.23 4.18 2.56
N TRP A 87 15.01 4.69 3.75
CA TRP A 87 15.84 5.75 4.33
C TRP A 87 15.78 5.68 5.86
N ASN A 88 16.86 6.11 6.51
CA ASN A 88 16.88 6.33 7.94
C ASN A 88 16.87 7.82 8.26
N ASP A 89 16.79 8.17 9.54
CA ASP A 89 16.75 9.57 9.99
C ASP A 89 18.01 10.37 9.57
N ASP A 90 19.12 9.68 9.37
CA ASP A 90 20.37 10.28 8.89
C ASP A 90 20.48 10.31 7.36
N HIS A 91 19.54 9.75 6.64
CA HIS A 91 19.54 9.56 5.18
C HIS A 91 20.78 8.84 4.63
N LYS A 92 21.44 8.02 5.49
CA LYS A 92 22.75 7.42 5.16
C LYS A 92 22.66 6.10 4.41
N TYR A 93 21.52 5.42 4.46
CA TYR A 93 21.42 4.09 3.87
C TYR A 93 20.23 4.03 2.93
N ASN A 94 20.52 3.87 1.67
CA ASN A 94 19.53 3.58 0.64
C ASN A 94 20.01 2.33 -0.09
N ARG A 95 19.71 1.15 0.46
CA ARG A 95 20.12 -0.14 -0.12
C ARG A 95 19.05 -0.76 -1.01
N GLY A 96 17.88 -0.15 -1.06
CA GLY A 96 16.75 -0.65 -1.81
C GLY A 96 16.02 -1.77 -1.10
N SER A 97 14.74 -1.59 -0.95
CA SER A 97 13.80 -2.61 -0.51
C SER A 97 12.87 -2.97 -1.65
N SER A 98 12.26 -4.12 -1.59
CA SER A 98 11.21 -4.50 -2.52
C SER A 98 10.01 -5.04 -1.78
N PHE A 99 8.83 -4.88 -2.37
CA PHE A 99 7.63 -5.46 -1.81
C PHE A 99 6.85 -6.23 -2.87
N THR A 100 6.05 -7.18 -2.39
CA THR A 100 5.20 -8.02 -3.23
C THR A 100 3.84 -8.16 -2.57
N ILE A 101 2.79 -8.03 -3.37
CA ILE A 101 1.44 -8.45 -3.00
C ILE A 101 1.05 -9.52 -4.04
N TYR A 102 0.88 -10.75 -3.59
CA TYR A 102 0.44 -11.81 -4.49
C TYR A 102 -1.01 -11.62 -4.90
N GLY A 103 -1.34 -12.01 -6.12
CA GLY A 103 -2.71 -11.92 -6.64
C GLY A 103 -3.72 -12.58 -5.70
N GLY A 104 -4.79 -11.86 -5.36
CA GLY A 104 -5.80 -12.32 -4.41
C GLY A 104 -5.41 -12.21 -2.94
N SER A 105 -4.18 -11.86 -2.62
CA SER A 105 -3.70 -11.73 -1.24
C SER A 105 -3.94 -10.32 -0.69
N ARG A 106 -4.21 -10.25 0.60
CA ARG A 106 -4.28 -8.99 1.35
C ARG A 106 -2.99 -8.64 2.08
N ARG A 107 -1.96 -9.47 1.94
CA ARG A 107 -0.72 -9.35 2.71
C ARG A 107 0.35 -8.69 1.87
N ILE A 108 0.93 -7.62 2.40
CA ILE A 108 2.09 -6.97 1.79
C ILE A 108 3.34 -7.58 2.38
N GLN A 109 4.17 -8.16 1.52
CA GLN A 109 5.46 -8.72 1.89
C GLN A 109 6.56 -7.74 1.53
N LEU A 110 7.43 -7.46 2.48
CA LEU A 110 8.57 -6.58 2.31
C LEU A 110 9.86 -7.37 2.43
N TYR A 111 10.82 -7.08 1.59
CA TYR A 111 12.18 -7.60 1.67
C TYR A 111 13.17 -6.46 1.86
N GLU A 112 13.97 -6.52 2.91
CA GLU A 112 14.99 -5.56 3.28
C GLU A 112 16.38 -6.18 3.19
N ARG A 113 17.37 -5.36 2.85
CA ARG A 113 18.76 -5.80 2.75
C ARG A 113 19.59 -5.31 3.94
N GLY A 114 19.58 -6.05 5.04
CA GLY A 114 20.53 -5.87 6.13
C GLY A 114 20.47 -4.51 6.84
N MET A 115 19.30 -3.87 6.85
CA MET A 115 19.10 -2.60 7.54
C MET A 115 18.08 -2.73 8.65
N TYR A 116 18.24 -1.92 9.68
CA TYR A 116 17.25 -1.78 10.74
C TYR A 116 16.98 -0.30 10.99
N ASN A 117 15.85 -0.03 11.60
CA ASN A 117 15.36 1.34 11.88
C ASN A 117 15.32 2.21 10.62
N VAL A 118 14.75 1.67 9.56
CA VAL A 118 14.54 2.40 8.31
C VAL A 118 13.07 2.64 8.07
N ASN A 119 12.77 3.70 7.34
CA ASN A 119 11.47 3.96 6.78
C ASN A 119 11.46 3.48 5.34
N VAL A 120 10.46 2.72 4.96
CA VAL A 120 10.29 2.22 3.60
C VAL A 120 9.05 2.85 3.01
N GLU A 121 9.21 3.60 1.94
CA GLU A 121 8.11 4.26 1.26
C GLU A 121 7.39 3.32 0.30
N LEU A 122 6.09 3.32 0.38
CA LEU A 122 5.20 2.54 -0.47
C LEU A 122 4.21 3.51 -1.14
N ASN A 123 4.49 3.86 -2.38
CA ASN A 123 3.63 4.74 -3.17
C ASN A 123 3.36 4.07 -4.51
N PHE A 124 2.22 3.41 -4.62
CA PHE A 124 1.85 2.71 -5.84
C PHE A 124 0.34 2.55 -5.97
N THR A 125 -0.07 2.18 -7.16
CA THR A 125 -1.48 1.97 -7.51
C THR A 125 -1.62 0.61 -8.17
N TYR A 126 -2.71 -0.11 -7.86
CA TYR A 126 -3.06 -1.33 -8.57
C TYR A 126 -4.53 -1.32 -8.98
N PHE A 127 -4.88 -2.16 -9.92
CA PHE A 127 -6.24 -2.33 -10.41
C PHE A 127 -6.87 -3.62 -9.88
N VAL A 128 -8.16 -3.57 -9.66
CA VAL A 128 -8.97 -4.71 -9.21
C VAL A 128 -10.02 -5.11 -10.23
#